data_53d2fa44c8cc7d568bccf1690745a022
#
_entry.id   53d2fa44c8cc7d568bccf1690745a022
#
_cell.length_a   1.000
_cell.length_b   1.000
_cell.length_c   1.000
_cell.angle_alpha   90.00
_cell.angle_beta   90.00
_cell.angle_gamma   90.00
#
_symmetry.space_group_name_H-M   'P 1'
#
loop_
_entity.id
_entity.type
_entity.pdbx_description
1 polymer ?
#
loop_
_entity_poly.entity_id
_entity_poly.type
_entity_poly.pdbx_seq_one_letter_code
_entity_poly.pdbx_strand_id
1 'polypeptide(L)'
;MVILFDRFNLPADIFEVIFSTSQQNIVAQELIKHMISRKGEIDKQEMSEFATKLHEGRYECVLEEAPYKGKRVKLSYNKRQFYDRILTPMKAMGLIDYDLYKKTYRVSTKFSSDLIKIGAMWKDELKKRGMHLDHAI
;
A
#
# COMPACT_ATOMS: atom_id res chain seq x y z
N MET A 1 17.12 6.45 -11.02
CA MET A 1 17.41 5.81 -9.71
C MET A 1 16.15 5.79 -8.89
N VAL A 2 15.88 4.69 -8.24
CA VAL A 2 14.74 4.57 -7.33
C VAL A 2 15.25 4.41 -5.92
N ILE A 3 14.81 5.29 -5.03
CA ILE A 3 15.08 5.18 -3.60
C ILE A 3 13.80 4.75 -2.92
N LEU A 4 13.84 3.61 -2.24
CA LEU A 4 12.66 3.10 -1.54
C LEU A 4 12.36 3.89 -0.27
N PHE A 5 13.42 4.33 0.41
CA PHE A 5 13.29 5.11 1.63
C PHE A 5 14.58 5.86 1.92
N ASP A 6 14.48 6.88 2.76
CA ASP A 6 15.64 7.58 3.32
C ASP A 6 15.78 7.13 4.78
N ARG A 7 16.91 6.53 5.10
CA ARG A 7 17.17 6.00 6.44
C ARG A 7 17.02 7.05 7.55
N PHE A 8 17.41 8.28 7.23
CA PHE A 8 17.41 9.37 8.22
C PHE A 8 16.04 10.03 8.38
N ASN A 9 15.16 9.82 7.42
CA ASN A 9 13.82 10.39 7.41
C ASN A 9 12.76 9.32 7.15
N LEU A 10 13.00 8.10 7.64
CA LEU A 10 12.06 7.00 7.46
C LEU A 10 10.76 7.30 8.20
N PRO A 11 9.63 7.39 7.48
CA PRO A 11 8.35 7.59 8.13
C PRO A 11 7.97 6.43 9.03
N ALA A 12 7.17 6.70 10.05
CA ALA A 12 6.67 5.66 10.95
C ALA A 12 5.51 4.87 10.33
N ASP A 13 4.84 5.45 9.34
CA ASP A 13 3.69 4.85 8.68
C ASP A 13 4.09 4.29 7.32
N ILE A 14 3.75 3.01 7.07
CA ILE A 14 4.09 2.33 5.82
C ILE A 14 3.48 3.04 4.60
N PHE A 15 2.30 3.63 4.72
CA PHE A 15 1.67 4.33 3.60
C PHE A 15 2.44 5.59 3.20
N GLU A 16 3.09 6.24 4.16
CA GLU A 16 3.96 7.40 3.87
C GLU A 16 5.25 6.97 3.17
N VAL A 17 5.73 5.76 3.43
CA VAL A 17 6.89 5.19 2.72
C VAL A 17 6.55 4.94 1.26
N ILE A 18 5.34 4.46 0.98
CA ILE A 18 4.93 4.02 -0.35
C ILE A 18 4.40 5.17 -1.20
N PHE A 19 3.59 6.05 -0.62
CA PHE A 19 2.89 7.09 -1.36
C PHE A 19 3.47 8.47 -1.10
N SER A 20 3.62 9.25 -2.18
CA SER A 20 4.26 10.55 -2.14
C SER A 20 3.35 11.68 -1.64
N THR A 21 2.03 11.51 -1.70
CA THR A 21 1.09 12.53 -1.29
C THR A 21 0.21 12.05 -0.14
N SER A 22 -0.20 13.00 0.69
CA SER A 22 -1.12 12.75 1.79
C SER A 22 -2.46 12.18 1.30
N GLN A 23 -2.95 12.68 0.18
CA GLN A 23 -4.21 12.21 -0.40
C GLN A 23 -4.12 10.74 -0.83
N GLN A 24 -3.03 10.36 -1.52
CA GLN A 24 -2.82 8.97 -1.93
C GLN A 24 -2.69 8.05 -0.72
N ASN A 25 -1.98 8.49 0.30
CA ASN A 25 -1.82 7.78 1.57
C ASN A 25 -3.19 7.48 2.19
N ILE A 26 -4.05 8.50 2.31
CA ILE A 26 -5.38 8.36 2.91
C ILE A 26 -6.25 7.40 2.09
N VAL A 27 -6.26 7.54 0.76
CA VAL A 27 -7.04 6.66 -0.11
C VAL A 27 -6.58 5.20 0.04
N ALA A 28 -5.28 4.95 0.06
CA ALA A 28 -4.73 3.62 0.23
C ALA A 28 -5.10 3.01 1.58
N GLN A 29 -5.04 3.80 2.66
CA GLN A 29 -5.46 3.35 3.99
C GLN A 29 -6.93 2.97 3.99
N GLU A 30 -7.78 3.78 3.38
CA GLU A 30 -9.22 3.51 3.34
C GLU A 30 -9.53 2.27 2.51
N LEU A 31 -8.79 2.03 1.43
CA LEU A 31 -8.93 0.79 0.67
C LEU A 31 -8.61 -0.44 1.53
N ILE A 32 -7.50 -0.40 2.24
CA ILE A 32 -7.10 -1.53 3.09
C ILE A 32 -8.12 -1.75 4.22
N LYS A 33 -8.58 -0.67 4.85
CA LYS A 33 -9.63 -0.77 5.88
C LYS A 33 -10.89 -1.43 5.34
N HIS A 34 -11.30 -1.02 4.14
CA HIS A 34 -12.48 -1.61 3.49
C HIS A 34 -12.28 -3.10 3.21
N MET A 35 -11.14 -3.47 2.64
CA MET A 35 -10.84 -4.87 2.35
C MET A 35 -10.80 -5.71 3.63
N ILE A 36 -10.17 -5.22 4.68
CA ILE A 36 -10.11 -5.93 5.96
C ILE A 36 -11.51 -6.10 6.56
N SER A 37 -12.39 -5.13 6.40
CA SER A 37 -13.79 -5.24 6.86
C SER A 37 -14.54 -6.35 6.13
N ARG A 38 -14.04 -6.77 4.96
CA ARG A 38 -14.57 -7.88 4.16
C ARG A 38 -13.70 -9.13 4.30
N LYS A 39 -13.00 -9.31 5.42
CA LYS A 39 -12.10 -10.44 5.68
C LYS A 39 -10.88 -10.48 4.76
N GLY A 40 -10.48 -9.33 4.25
CA GLY A 40 -9.28 -9.19 3.43
C GLY A 40 -9.44 -9.46 1.96
N GLU A 41 -10.66 -9.70 1.47
CA GLU A 41 -10.92 -10.03 0.07
C GLU A 41 -12.17 -9.32 -0.45
N ILE A 42 -12.06 -8.70 -1.61
CA ILE A 42 -13.21 -8.10 -2.31
C ILE A 42 -13.15 -8.51 -3.78
N ASP A 43 -14.31 -8.61 -4.42
CA ASP A 43 -14.34 -8.95 -5.84
C ASP A 43 -14.10 -7.70 -6.70
N LYS A 44 -13.96 -7.95 -8.00
CA LYS A 44 -13.69 -6.89 -8.98
C LYS A 44 -14.80 -5.83 -9.00
N GLN A 45 -16.04 -6.24 -8.83
CA GLN A 45 -17.18 -5.33 -8.82
C GLN A 45 -17.14 -4.42 -7.58
N GLU A 46 -16.88 -4.97 -6.41
CA GLU A 46 -16.78 -4.20 -5.17
C GLU A 46 -15.62 -3.21 -5.23
N MET A 47 -14.49 -3.60 -5.83
CA MET A 47 -13.37 -2.67 -6.06
C MET A 47 -13.80 -1.51 -6.95
N SER A 48 -14.54 -1.80 -8.03
CA SER A 48 -15.05 -0.77 -8.92
C SER A 48 -16.05 0.15 -8.21
N GLU A 49 -16.89 -0.38 -7.36
CA GLU A 49 -17.82 0.42 -6.56
C GLU A 49 -17.09 1.35 -5.59
N PHE A 50 -16.04 0.84 -4.95
CA PHE A 50 -15.19 1.65 -4.09
C PHE A 50 -14.58 2.83 -4.86
N ALA A 51 -14.00 2.54 -6.03
CA ALA A 51 -13.39 3.56 -6.87
C ALA A 51 -14.43 4.58 -7.38
N THR A 52 -15.64 4.14 -7.68
CA THR A 52 -16.73 5.01 -8.13
C THR A 52 -17.19 5.95 -7.01
N LYS A 53 -17.31 5.44 -5.79
CA LYS A 53 -17.67 6.29 -4.64
C LYS A 53 -16.63 7.38 -4.41
N LEU A 54 -15.35 7.04 -4.52
CA LEU A 54 -14.28 8.02 -4.45
C LEU A 54 -14.40 9.07 -5.54
N HIS A 55 -14.62 8.62 -6.77
CA HIS A 55 -14.72 9.51 -7.93
C HIS A 55 -15.89 10.50 -7.80
N GLU A 56 -17.00 10.05 -7.27
CA GLU A 56 -18.19 10.85 -7.08
C GLU A 56 -18.18 11.66 -5.78
N GLY A 57 -17.14 11.52 -4.96
CA GLY A 57 -17.03 12.22 -3.69
C GLY A 57 -18.03 11.76 -2.64
N ARG A 58 -18.52 10.52 -2.74
CA ARG A 58 -19.52 9.94 -1.83
C ARG A 58 -18.94 9.01 -0.78
N TYR A 59 -17.62 8.80 -0.79
CA TYR A 59 -16.99 7.94 0.20
C TYR A 59 -16.79 8.71 1.50
N GLU A 60 -17.48 8.28 2.55
CA GLU A 60 -17.36 8.88 3.87
C GLU A 60 -16.43 8.06 4.75
N CYS A 61 -15.54 8.73 5.47
CA CYS A 61 -14.61 8.09 6.40
C CYS A 61 -14.27 9.01 7.55
N VAL A 62 -13.73 8.42 8.60
CA VAL A 62 -13.21 9.15 9.76
C VAL A 62 -11.68 9.16 9.65
N LEU A 63 -11.10 10.34 9.53
CA LEU A 63 -9.65 10.47 9.41
C LEU A 63 -9.00 10.51 10.80
N GLU A 64 -7.84 9.88 10.91
CA GLU A 64 -7.06 9.85 12.15
C GLU A 64 -5.94 10.87 12.17
N GLU A 65 -5.73 11.58 11.04
CA GLU A 65 -4.69 12.59 10.89
C GLU A 65 -5.21 13.99 11.19
N ALA A 66 -4.37 14.79 11.86
CA ALA A 66 -4.67 16.20 12.06
C ALA A 66 -4.66 16.95 10.72
N PRO A 67 -5.52 17.95 10.48
CA PRO A 67 -6.47 18.53 11.43
C PRO A 67 -7.83 17.80 11.49
N TYR A 68 -8.00 16.72 10.74
CA TYR A 68 -9.29 16.05 10.57
C TYR A 68 -9.54 14.89 11.53
N LYS A 69 -8.63 14.68 12.49
CA LYS A 69 -8.71 13.57 13.43
C LYS A 69 -10.08 13.49 14.13
N GLY A 70 -10.73 12.33 14.02
CA GLY A 70 -12.04 12.11 14.62
C GLY A 70 -13.22 12.72 13.87
N LYS A 71 -12.98 13.45 12.79
CA LYS A 71 -14.04 14.06 11.99
C LYS A 71 -14.43 13.16 10.84
N ARG A 72 -15.74 13.10 10.57
CA ARG A 72 -16.26 12.40 9.40
C ARG A 72 -16.12 13.33 8.20
N VAL A 73 -15.44 12.86 7.17
CA VAL A 73 -15.21 13.63 5.95
C VAL A 73 -15.62 12.81 4.73
N LYS A 74 -15.95 13.53 3.64
CA LYS A 74 -16.16 12.90 2.34
C LYS A 74 -14.85 12.94 1.59
N LEU A 75 -14.38 11.77 1.19
CA LEU A 75 -13.14 11.62 0.46
C LEU A 75 -13.44 11.56 -1.02
N SER A 76 -12.66 12.30 -1.83
CA SER A 76 -12.80 12.33 -3.28
C SER A 76 -11.47 12.03 -3.93
N TYR A 77 -11.49 11.17 -4.94
CA TYR A 77 -10.30 10.83 -5.71
C TYR A 77 -10.70 10.32 -7.09
N ASN A 78 -10.00 10.76 -8.13
CA ASN A 78 -10.30 10.38 -9.50
C ASN A 78 -10.18 8.86 -9.70
N LYS A 79 -11.18 8.24 -10.34
CA LYS A 79 -11.26 6.79 -10.51
C LYS A 79 -10.09 6.23 -11.31
N ARG A 80 -9.71 6.87 -12.42
CA ARG A 80 -8.58 6.43 -13.23
C ARG A 80 -7.27 6.52 -12.47
N GLN A 81 -7.08 7.61 -11.73
CA GLN A 81 -5.89 7.79 -10.90
C GLN A 81 -5.85 6.79 -9.75
N PHE A 82 -7.02 6.42 -9.20
CA PHE A 82 -7.09 5.37 -8.19
C PHE A 82 -6.49 4.07 -8.73
N TYR A 83 -6.92 3.62 -9.90
CA TYR A 83 -6.38 2.40 -10.49
C TYR A 83 -4.89 2.54 -10.82
N ASP A 84 -4.50 3.64 -11.44
CA ASP A 84 -3.13 3.83 -11.92
C ASP A 84 -2.12 4.14 -10.82
N ARG A 85 -2.51 4.90 -9.81
CA ARG A 85 -1.59 5.43 -8.81
C ARG A 85 -1.71 4.80 -7.43
N ILE A 86 -2.77 4.09 -7.17
CA ILE A 86 -3.01 3.43 -5.88
C ILE A 86 -3.02 1.92 -6.05
N LEU A 87 -3.99 1.40 -6.77
CA LEU A 87 -4.21 -0.05 -6.87
C LEU A 87 -3.08 -0.76 -7.61
N THR A 88 -2.70 -0.27 -8.79
CA THR A 88 -1.64 -0.90 -9.58
C THR A 88 -0.30 -0.95 -8.84
N PRO A 89 0.18 0.15 -8.21
CA PRO A 89 1.39 0.05 -7.39
C PRO A 89 1.26 -0.92 -6.22
N MET A 90 0.11 -0.95 -5.54
CA MET A 90 -0.08 -1.88 -4.42
C MET A 90 -0.04 -3.34 -4.86
N LYS A 91 -0.57 -3.65 -6.04
CA LYS A 91 -0.44 -4.97 -6.64
C LYS A 91 1.00 -5.29 -7.02
N ALA A 92 1.66 -4.34 -7.66
CA ALA A 92 3.05 -4.54 -8.12
C ALA A 92 4.01 -4.78 -6.95
N MET A 93 3.77 -4.16 -5.80
CA MET A 93 4.60 -4.31 -4.61
C MET A 93 4.20 -5.47 -3.71
N GLY A 94 3.11 -6.16 -4.00
CA GLY A 94 2.69 -7.30 -3.20
C GLY A 94 1.89 -6.98 -1.94
N LEU A 95 1.33 -5.77 -1.87
CA LEU A 95 0.40 -5.42 -0.79
C LEU A 95 -0.99 -5.99 -1.04
N ILE A 96 -1.36 -6.09 -2.30
CA ILE A 96 -2.63 -6.63 -2.77
C ILE A 96 -2.34 -7.63 -3.89
N ASP A 97 -2.99 -8.80 -3.84
CA ASP A 97 -2.98 -9.80 -4.89
C ASP A 97 -4.29 -9.77 -5.65
N TYR A 98 -4.22 -10.05 -6.95
CA TYR A 98 -5.40 -10.25 -7.77
C TYR A 98 -5.45 -11.69 -8.27
N ASP A 99 -6.55 -12.38 -8.01
CA ASP A 99 -6.80 -13.74 -8.50
C ASP A 99 -7.57 -13.65 -9.81
N LEU A 100 -6.91 -14.03 -10.92
CA LEU A 100 -7.50 -13.97 -12.25
C LEU A 100 -8.69 -14.91 -12.43
N TYR A 101 -8.68 -16.05 -11.73
CA TYR A 101 -9.76 -17.04 -11.85
C TYR A 101 -11.00 -16.65 -11.06
N LYS A 102 -10.80 -16.24 -9.83
CA LYS A 102 -11.89 -15.80 -8.95
C LYS A 102 -12.31 -14.36 -9.22
N LYS A 103 -11.47 -13.58 -9.89
CA LYS A 103 -11.65 -12.14 -10.11
C LYS A 103 -11.83 -11.39 -8.79
N THR A 104 -10.95 -11.70 -7.85
CA THR A 104 -10.96 -11.10 -6.51
C THR A 104 -9.62 -10.46 -6.19
N TYR A 105 -9.67 -9.40 -5.39
CA TYR A 105 -8.49 -8.76 -4.80
C TYR A 105 -8.39 -9.17 -3.35
N ARG A 106 -7.17 -9.46 -2.91
CA ARG A 106 -6.91 -9.91 -1.56
C ARG A 106 -5.71 -9.19 -0.97
N VAL A 107 -5.81 -8.80 0.30
CA VAL A 107 -4.67 -8.26 1.05
C VAL A 107 -3.62 -9.36 1.15
N SER A 108 -2.35 -9.01 0.90
CA SER A 108 -1.26 -9.98 0.80
C SER A 108 -0.08 -9.58 1.67
N THR A 109 0.67 -10.58 2.12
CA THR A 109 1.91 -10.40 2.86
C THR A 109 3.16 -10.53 1.98
N LYS A 110 2.99 -10.66 0.68
CA LYS A 110 4.12 -10.80 -0.25
C LYS A 110 5.07 -9.62 -0.22
N PHE A 111 4.55 -8.42 0.05
CA PHE A 111 5.36 -7.23 0.23
C PHE A 111 6.44 -7.44 1.30
N SER A 112 6.05 -7.94 2.47
CA SER A 112 7.00 -8.21 3.56
C SER A 112 8.04 -9.26 3.16
N SER A 113 7.60 -10.35 2.52
CA SER A 113 8.49 -11.41 2.07
C SER A 113 9.51 -10.90 1.07
N ASP A 114 9.08 -10.06 0.14
CA ASP A 114 9.96 -9.51 -0.90
C ASP A 114 10.96 -8.52 -0.32
N LEU A 115 10.57 -7.71 0.65
CA LEU A 115 11.51 -6.80 1.32
C LEU A 115 12.58 -7.55 2.11
N ILE A 116 12.20 -8.66 2.74
CA ILE A 116 13.16 -9.54 3.42
C ILE A 116 14.15 -10.12 2.40
N LYS A 117 13.67 -10.56 1.23
CA LYS A 117 14.53 -11.04 0.15
C LYS A 117 15.50 -9.97 -0.32
N ILE A 118 15.02 -8.75 -0.51
CA ILE A 118 15.86 -7.63 -0.95
C ILE A 118 16.96 -7.37 0.08
N GLY A 119 16.60 -7.37 1.38
CA GLY A 119 17.59 -7.24 2.44
C GLY A 119 18.65 -8.34 2.42
N ALA A 120 18.21 -9.59 2.19
CA ALA A 120 19.14 -10.74 2.07
C ALA A 120 20.04 -10.60 0.86
N MET A 121 19.53 -10.08 -0.26
CA MET A 121 20.35 -9.84 -1.46
C MET A 121 21.53 -8.92 -1.18
N TRP A 122 21.33 -7.89 -0.37
CA TRP A 122 22.40 -6.99 0.03
C TRP A 122 23.45 -7.71 0.88
N LYS A 123 23.03 -8.50 1.86
CA LYS A 123 23.95 -9.30 2.66
C LYS A 123 24.74 -10.28 1.81
N ASP A 124 24.08 -10.94 0.87
CA ASP A 124 24.71 -11.89 -0.03
C ASP A 124 25.74 -11.21 -0.94
N GLU A 125 25.46 -10.00 -1.40
CA GLU A 125 26.41 -9.22 -2.19
C GLU A 125 27.66 -8.89 -1.39
N LEU A 126 27.51 -8.51 -0.13
CA LEU A 126 28.65 -8.24 0.75
C LEU A 126 29.50 -9.50 0.98
N LYS A 127 28.87 -10.64 1.24
CA LYS A 127 29.57 -11.94 1.39
C LYS A 127 30.30 -12.32 0.13
N LYS A 128 29.66 -12.16 -1.01
CA LYS A 128 30.24 -12.45 -2.33
C LYS A 128 31.48 -11.62 -2.59
N ARG A 129 31.54 -10.39 -2.05
CA ARG A 129 32.70 -9.50 -2.15
C ARG A 129 33.74 -9.74 -1.06
N GLY A 130 33.57 -10.78 -0.25
CA GLY A 130 34.53 -11.17 0.79
C GLY A 130 34.33 -10.53 2.13
N MET A 131 33.24 -9.79 2.34
CA MET A 131 32.96 -9.21 3.64
C MET A 131 32.40 -10.28 4.59
N HIS A 132 32.97 -10.34 5.80
CA HIS A 132 32.52 -11.26 6.81
C HIS A 132 31.46 -10.60 7.70
N LEU A 133 30.30 -11.26 7.81
CA LEU A 133 29.15 -10.70 8.53
C LEU A 133 28.88 -11.53 9.79
N ASP A 134 29.59 -11.21 10.87
CA ASP A 134 29.41 -11.92 12.15
C ASP A 134 28.15 -11.51 12.89
N HIS A 135 27.66 -10.31 12.63
CA HIS A 135 26.49 -9.75 13.29
C HIS A 135 25.38 -9.54 12.27
N ALA A 136 24.83 -10.64 11.79
CA ALA A 136 23.68 -10.57 10.89
C ALA A 136 22.44 -10.14 11.68
N ILE A 137 21.90 -9.04 11.30
CA ILE A 137 20.65 -8.54 11.86
C ILE A 137 19.51 -8.97 10.96
#